data_aafba46d075781467b745bd9000792f4
#
_entry.id   aafba46d075781467b745bd9000792f4
#
_cell.length_a   1.000
_cell.length_b   1.000
_cell.length_c   1.000
_cell.angle_alpha   90.00
_cell.angle_beta   90.00
_cell.angle_gamma   90.00
#
_symmetry.space_group_name_H-M   'P 1'
#
loop_
_entity.id
_entity.type
_entity.pdbx_description
1 polymer ?
#
loop_
_entity_poly.entity_id
_entity_poly.type
_entity_poly.pdbx_seq_one_letter_code
_entity_poly.pdbx_strand_id
1 'polypeptide(L)'
;MVTPGHDKLDVDDSIRELALLADTAGADVVDTMVPSVQRINVATFVGKGKVQELASRVTSTNADLVIFDDDLSNVQVRNIEREVGCKLLDRSALILDIFARNARTATAKTQVELAQLEYLLPRLTRQWTHLSRQKGGIGMRGPGETQIETDRRLIGTRIATLKDRLIKIDRQRTTQRKGRSGFTRVSLIGYTNAGKSTLMNELAGAGVLAENRLFATLDATTRTVELSPGRKVLLSDTVGFIRKLPHRLIESFKSTLDEVRESDILMHVLDASHRGFEEHKEVVQRTLLELGVKDKPTLLVFNKIDAIEDPADLLALKNTYPDAAFVSALRGIGLMELREKLVTTIDAGFEEIEIILPVADQKAIQHIRSMADILEEEYAWGQVPYEGDIVGVVRLRYRVVPRHAHDLAVLTERYKDFEILSEDSAPV
;
A
#
# COMPACT_ATOMS: atom_id res chain seq x y z
N MET A 1 -17.35 -0.39 18.55
CA MET A 1 -18.79 -0.38 18.95
C MET A 1 -19.44 -1.68 18.52
N VAL A 2 -20.29 -2.31 19.34
CA VAL A 2 -20.99 -3.54 18.96
C VAL A 2 -22.38 -3.18 18.44
N THR A 3 -22.60 -3.38 17.14
CA THR A 3 -23.95 -3.39 16.55
C THR A 3 -24.46 -4.83 16.48
N PRO A 4 -25.79 -5.07 16.45
CA PRO A 4 -26.32 -6.41 16.28
C PRO A 4 -25.76 -7.06 15.01
N GLY A 5 -25.04 -8.18 15.15
CA GLY A 5 -24.42 -8.91 14.05
C GLY A 5 -22.87 -8.89 14.01
N HIS A 6 -22.21 -8.14 14.88
CA HIS A 6 -20.74 -8.25 15.02
C HIS A 6 -20.39 -9.37 16.00
N ASP A 7 -19.41 -10.20 15.60
CA ASP A 7 -18.84 -11.19 16.51
C ASP A 7 -18.06 -10.48 17.63
N LYS A 8 -18.14 -11.02 18.85
CA LYS A 8 -17.38 -10.47 19.99
C LYS A 8 -15.87 -10.49 19.74
N LEU A 9 -15.38 -11.50 19.03
CA LEU A 9 -13.96 -11.61 18.68
C LEU A 9 -13.49 -10.45 17.79
N ASP A 10 -14.28 -10.05 16.78
CA ASP A 10 -13.97 -8.93 15.91
C ASP A 10 -13.92 -7.60 16.66
N VAL A 11 -14.77 -7.44 17.69
CA VAL A 11 -14.78 -6.24 18.50
C VAL A 11 -13.56 -6.15 19.40
N ASP A 12 -13.17 -7.25 20.03
CA ASP A 12 -11.99 -7.30 20.88
C ASP A 12 -10.70 -7.04 20.07
N ASP A 13 -10.60 -7.59 18.86
CA ASP A 13 -9.47 -7.35 17.96
C ASP A 13 -9.44 -5.89 17.49
N SER A 14 -10.60 -5.28 17.16
CA SER A 14 -10.69 -3.86 16.79
C SER A 14 -10.24 -2.93 17.93
N ILE A 15 -10.60 -3.25 19.17
CA ILE A 15 -10.17 -2.49 20.34
C ILE A 15 -8.69 -2.65 20.63
N ARG A 16 -8.13 -3.86 20.52
CA ARG A 16 -6.70 -4.08 20.65
C ARG A 16 -5.92 -3.31 19.58
N GLU A 17 -6.39 -3.32 18.35
CA GLU A 17 -5.79 -2.57 17.26
C GLU A 17 -5.85 -1.05 17.53
N LEU A 18 -6.98 -0.52 18.03
CA LEU A 18 -7.11 0.89 18.40
C LEU A 18 -6.16 1.27 19.54
N ALA A 19 -5.98 0.38 20.51
CA ALA A 19 -5.02 0.60 21.61
C ALA A 19 -3.59 0.65 21.09
N LEU A 20 -3.20 -0.23 20.15
CA LEU A 20 -1.89 -0.19 19.50
C LEU A 20 -1.69 1.07 18.65
N LEU A 21 -2.75 1.58 18.00
CA LEU A 21 -2.70 2.88 17.30
C LEU A 21 -2.47 4.03 18.29
N ALA A 22 -3.17 4.03 19.43
CA ALA A 22 -3.00 5.03 20.47
C ALA A 22 -1.58 5.03 21.04
N ASP A 23 -1.03 3.86 21.38
CA ASP A 23 0.35 3.68 21.82
C ASP A 23 1.35 4.17 20.76
N THR A 24 1.15 3.81 19.49
CA THR A 24 1.98 4.29 18.38
C THR A 24 1.96 5.82 18.24
N ALA A 25 0.82 6.44 18.55
CA ALA A 25 0.68 7.90 18.62
C ALA A 25 1.28 8.51 19.91
N GLY A 26 1.75 7.69 20.85
CA GLY A 26 2.33 8.12 22.13
C GLY A 26 1.28 8.48 23.18
N ALA A 27 0.11 7.86 23.14
CA ALA A 27 -0.93 7.99 24.14
C ALA A 27 -1.04 6.72 25.00
N ASP A 28 -1.13 6.88 26.31
CA ASP A 28 -1.35 5.79 27.24
C ASP A 28 -2.85 5.48 27.36
N VAL A 29 -3.22 4.23 27.11
CA VAL A 29 -4.62 3.79 27.24
C VAL A 29 -4.92 3.46 28.69
N VAL A 30 -5.72 4.31 29.34
CA VAL A 30 -6.08 4.19 30.76
C VAL A 30 -7.40 3.44 30.99
N ASP A 31 -8.34 3.48 30.05
CA ASP A 31 -9.61 2.76 30.11
C ASP A 31 -10.16 2.46 28.71
N THR A 32 -11.00 1.46 28.60
CA THR A 32 -11.66 1.05 27.35
C THR A 32 -13.14 0.85 27.56
N MET A 33 -13.95 1.45 26.68
CA MET A 33 -15.41 1.33 26.73
C MET A 33 -15.95 0.74 25.43
N VAL A 34 -16.70 -0.36 25.54
CA VAL A 34 -17.35 -1.05 24.40
C VAL A 34 -18.87 -0.93 24.54
N PRO A 35 -19.49 0.16 24.07
CA PRO A 35 -20.93 0.32 24.17
C PRO A 35 -21.67 -0.58 23.18
N SER A 36 -22.69 -1.26 23.64
CA SER A 36 -23.69 -1.89 22.76
C SER A 36 -24.66 -0.82 22.27
N VAL A 37 -24.81 -0.67 20.96
CA VAL A 37 -25.66 0.36 20.35
C VAL A 37 -26.58 -0.27 19.32
N GLN A 38 -27.87 -0.16 19.53
CA GLN A 38 -28.88 -0.65 18.59
C GLN A 38 -29.04 0.26 17.36
N ARG A 39 -28.88 1.58 17.54
CA ARG A 39 -28.96 2.58 16.47
C ARG A 39 -27.98 3.72 16.73
N ILE A 40 -27.28 4.15 15.68
CA ILE A 40 -26.38 5.31 15.73
C ILE A 40 -27.18 6.57 15.97
N ASN A 41 -26.79 7.34 16.99
CA ASN A 41 -27.39 8.65 17.28
C ASN A 41 -26.78 9.72 16.38
N VAL A 42 -27.63 10.46 15.67
CA VAL A 42 -27.19 11.51 14.73
C VAL A 42 -26.42 12.62 15.44
N ALA A 43 -26.77 12.95 16.69
CA ALA A 43 -26.17 14.06 17.43
C ALA A 43 -24.87 13.67 18.19
N THR A 44 -24.79 12.44 18.69
CA THR A 44 -23.72 12.01 19.61
C THR A 44 -23.16 10.63 19.32
N PHE A 45 -23.51 10.03 18.17
CA PHE A 45 -23.09 8.70 17.72
C PHE A 45 -23.61 7.57 18.63
N VAL A 46 -23.41 7.70 19.93
CA VAL A 46 -23.97 6.83 20.98
C VAL A 46 -25.13 7.51 21.72
N GLY A 47 -25.98 6.74 22.42
CA GLY A 47 -27.06 7.31 23.20
C GLY A 47 -26.61 8.23 24.35
N LYS A 48 -27.43 9.19 24.76
CA LYS A 48 -27.11 10.16 25.83
C LYS A 48 -26.58 9.51 27.12
N GLY A 49 -27.22 8.42 27.57
CA GLY A 49 -26.75 7.70 28.77
C GLY A 49 -25.32 7.16 28.63
N LYS A 50 -24.92 6.74 27.40
CA LYS A 50 -23.55 6.29 27.14
C LYS A 50 -22.57 7.45 27.10
N VAL A 51 -22.97 8.64 26.65
CA VAL A 51 -22.13 9.85 26.72
C VAL A 51 -21.90 10.26 28.17
N GLN A 52 -22.92 10.17 29.02
CA GLN A 52 -22.80 10.46 30.46
C GLN A 52 -21.91 9.44 31.18
N GLU A 53 -22.05 8.15 30.85
CA GLU A 53 -21.13 7.10 31.34
C GLU A 53 -19.71 7.40 30.94
N LEU A 54 -19.46 7.77 29.68
CA LEU A 54 -18.16 8.18 29.17
C LEU A 54 -17.60 9.38 29.93
N ALA A 55 -18.40 10.42 30.16
CA ALA A 55 -18.00 11.61 30.93
C ALA A 55 -17.61 11.27 32.38
N SER A 56 -18.35 10.36 33.01
CA SER A 56 -18.03 9.87 34.37
C SER A 56 -16.71 9.11 34.38
N ARG A 57 -16.46 8.25 33.39
CA ARG A 57 -15.20 7.50 33.26
C ARG A 57 -14.00 8.43 33.01
N VAL A 58 -14.13 9.40 32.11
CA VAL A 58 -13.09 10.42 31.86
C VAL A 58 -12.73 11.16 33.15
N THR A 59 -13.74 11.57 33.93
CA THR A 59 -13.49 12.24 35.21
C THR A 59 -12.80 11.33 36.23
N SER A 60 -13.22 10.06 36.33
CA SER A 60 -12.64 9.11 37.29
C SER A 60 -11.23 8.67 36.94
N THR A 61 -10.89 8.59 35.65
CA THR A 61 -9.55 8.19 35.17
C THR A 61 -8.64 9.38 34.92
N ASN A 62 -9.13 10.61 35.02
CA ASN A 62 -8.45 11.85 34.66
C ASN A 62 -7.87 11.79 33.23
N ALA A 63 -8.63 11.24 32.27
CA ALA A 63 -8.20 11.11 30.90
C ALA A 63 -8.27 12.46 30.16
N ASP A 64 -7.21 12.81 29.43
CA ASP A 64 -7.10 14.05 28.65
C ASP A 64 -7.71 13.94 27.25
N LEU A 65 -7.90 12.71 26.79
CA LEU A 65 -8.30 12.40 25.41
C LEU A 65 -9.25 11.21 25.36
N VAL A 66 -10.27 11.29 24.49
CA VAL A 66 -11.13 10.16 24.12
C VAL A 66 -10.91 9.83 22.66
N ILE A 67 -10.71 8.54 22.33
CA ILE A 67 -10.54 8.06 20.95
C ILE A 67 -11.71 7.16 20.58
N PHE A 68 -12.36 7.45 19.46
CA PHE A 68 -13.42 6.63 18.87
C PHE A 68 -12.88 5.77 17.74
N ASP A 69 -13.27 4.49 17.71
CA ASP A 69 -12.88 3.55 16.64
C ASP A 69 -13.63 3.77 15.32
N ASP A 70 -14.66 4.59 15.33
CA ASP A 70 -15.47 4.94 14.16
C ASP A 70 -15.31 6.41 13.81
N ASP A 71 -15.47 6.75 12.52
CA ASP A 71 -15.44 8.13 12.06
C ASP A 71 -16.66 8.90 12.58
N LEU A 72 -16.41 10.09 13.07
CA LEU A 72 -17.43 10.96 13.65
C LEU A 72 -17.69 12.18 12.76
N SER A 73 -18.95 12.56 12.66
CA SER A 73 -19.29 13.85 12.08
C SER A 73 -18.87 15.01 13.01
N ASN A 74 -18.63 16.18 12.44
CA ASN A 74 -18.26 17.37 13.22
C ASN A 74 -19.26 17.75 14.31
N VAL A 75 -20.55 17.45 14.07
CA VAL A 75 -21.60 17.70 15.05
C VAL A 75 -21.47 16.74 16.22
N GLN A 76 -21.20 15.46 15.94
CA GLN A 76 -21.01 14.44 16.96
C GLN A 76 -19.78 14.75 17.82
N VAL A 77 -18.62 15.03 17.19
CA VAL A 77 -17.38 15.42 17.90
C VAL A 77 -17.67 16.56 18.89
N ARG A 78 -18.20 17.68 18.39
CA ARG A 78 -18.49 18.85 19.23
C ARG A 78 -19.47 18.57 20.36
N ASN A 79 -20.54 17.80 20.08
CA ASN A 79 -21.54 17.51 21.10
C ASN A 79 -20.99 16.60 22.19
N ILE A 80 -20.16 15.61 21.82
CA ILE A 80 -19.53 14.71 22.79
C ILE A 80 -18.48 15.46 23.60
N GLU A 81 -17.56 16.23 22.97
CA GLU A 81 -16.54 17.03 23.67
C GLU A 81 -17.15 17.96 24.72
N ARG A 82 -18.29 18.59 24.39
CA ARG A 82 -18.99 19.49 25.33
C ARG A 82 -19.53 18.76 26.57
N GLU A 83 -19.99 17.52 26.40
CA GLU A 83 -20.52 16.71 27.51
C GLU A 83 -19.41 16.03 28.32
N VAL A 84 -18.35 15.57 27.63
CA VAL A 84 -17.26 14.82 28.25
C VAL A 84 -16.20 15.74 28.87
N GLY A 85 -16.05 16.96 28.35
CA GLY A 85 -15.11 17.96 28.88
C GLY A 85 -13.65 17.76 28.50
N CYS A 86 -13.32 16.80 27.66
CA CYS A 86 -11.98 16.58 27.13
C CYS A 86 -11.96 16.51 25.59
N LYS A 87 -10.76 16.48 25.03
CA LYS A 87 -10.57 16.40 23.58
C LYS A 87 -11.00 15.04 23.04
N LEU A 88 -11.49 15.02 21.81
CA LEU A 88 -11.93 13.80 21.15
C LEU A 88 -11.26 13.65 19.79
N LEU A 89 -10.77 12.47 19.49
CA LEU A 89 -10.28 12.06 18.18
C LEU A 89 -11.11 10.88 17.67
N ASP A 90 -11.31 10.81 16.37
CA ASP A 90 -11.75 9.59 15.71
C ASP A 90 -10.56 8.80 15.16
N ARG A 91 -10.82 7.57 14.70
CA ARG A 91 -9.79 6.69 14.15
C ARG A 91 -9.03 7.34 13.00
N SER A 92 -9.72 8.06 12.12
CA SER A 92 -9.11 8.76 10.98
C SER A 92 -8.14 9.85 11.43
N ALA A 93 -8.49 10.65 12.44
CA ALA A 93 -7.61 11.66 12.99
C ALA A 93 -6.36 11.05 13.65
N LEU A 94 -6.52 9.95 14.37
CA LEU A 94 -5.43 9.23 15.02
C LEU A 94 -4.43 8.68 13.98
N ILE A 95 -4.91 8.03 12.92
CA ILE A 95 -4.08 7.53 11.82
C ILE A 95 -3.33 8.68 11.13
N LEU A 96 -4.00 9.81 10.89
CA LEU A 96 -3.37 11.01 10.31
C LEU A 96 -2.25 11.58 11.19
N ASP A 97 -2.41 11.55 12.52
CA ASP A 97 -1.36 11.99 13.45
C ASP A 97 -0.14 11.06 13.41
N ILE A 98 -0.37 9.74 13.40
CA ILE A 98 0.70 8.75 13.24
C ILE A 98 1.45 8.96 11.93
N PHE A 99 0.72 9.19 10.83
CA PHE A 99 1.33 9.45 9.53
C PHE A 99 2.13 10.75 9.52
N ALA A 100 1.65 11.80 10.18
CA ALA A 100 2.38 13.07 10.28
C ALA A 100 3.73 12.91 11.02
N ARG A 101 3.77 12.07 12.03
CA ARG A 101 5.01 11.76 12.79
C ARG A 101 5.98 10.90 11.98
N ASN A 102 5.48 9.94 11.19
CA ASN A 102 6.29 8.98 10.46
C ASN A 102 6.71 9.46 9.06
N ALA A 103 6.12 10.53 8.52
CA ALA A 103 6.47 11.09 7.22
C ALA A 103 7.88 11.69 7.23
N ARG A 104 8.83 11.04 6.55
CA ARG A 104 10.23 11.48 6.46
C ARG A 104 10.54 12.23 5.17
N THR A 105 10.04 11.73 4.04
CA THR A 105 10.29 12.34 2.72
C THR A 105 9.44 13.57 2.46
N ALA A 106 9.89 14.44 1.56
CA ALA A 106 9.11 15.59 1.12
C ALA A 106 7.77 15.18 0.47
N THR A 107 7.74 14.02 -0.18
CA THR A 107 6.53 13.46 -0.79
C THR A 107 5.53 13.02 0.26
N ALA A 108 5.94 12.18 1.23
CA ALA A 108 5.07 11.73 2.30
C ALA A 108 4.54 12.90 3.13
N LYS A 109 5.39 13.88 3.47
CA LYS A 109 4.95 15.12 4.15
C LYS A 109 3.89 15.87 3.35
N THR A 110 4.05 15.97 2.03
CA THR A 110 3.08 16.65 1.16
C THR A 110 1.74 15.87 1.12
N GLN A 111 1.79 14.53 1.06
CA GLN A 111 0.62 13.67 1.07
C GLN A 111 -0.14 13.73 2.39
N VAL A 112 0.59 13.66 3.52
CA VAL A 112 -0.01 13.75 4.86
C VAL A 112 -0.63 15.13 5.08
N GLU A 113 0.07 16.22 4.72
CA GLU A 113 -0.47 17.58 4.82
C GLU A 113 -1.76 17.73 4.00
N LEU A 114 -1.78 17.19 2.77
CA LEU A 114 -2.98 17.18 1.93
C LEU A 114 -4.13 16.45 2.64
N ALA A 115 -3.90 15.24 3.12
CA ALA A 115 -4.91 14.43 3.80
C ALA A 115 -5.44 15.11 5.08
N GLN A 116 -4.54 15.72 5.88
CA GLN A 116 -4.93 16.49 7.06
C GLN A 116 -5.80 17.70 6.72
N LEU A 117 -5.45 18.45 5.68
CA LEU A 117 -6.23 19.62 5.25
C LEU A 117 -7.61 19.20 4.69
N GLU A 118 -7.67 18.12 3.92
CA GLU A 118 -8.95 17.58 3.42
C GLU A 118 -9.83 17.03 4.54
N TYR A 119 -9.23 16.46 5.60
CA TYR A 119 -9.94 16.03 6.80
C TYR A 119 -10.45 17.22 7.62
N LEU A 120 -9.65 18.28 7.76
CA LEU A 120 -9.98 19.47 8.56
C LEU A 120 -10.95 20.43 7.85
N LEU A 121 -10.88 20.56 6.51
CA LEU A 121 -11.66 21.51 5.73
C LEU A 121 -13.18 21.47 6.02
N PRO A 122 -13.87 20.31 6.05
CA PRO A 122 -15.28 20.25 6.41
C PRO A 122 -15.54 20.53 7.90
N ARG A 123 -14.52 20.40 8.75
CA ARG A 123 -14.61 20.61 10.21
C ARG A 123 -14.48 22.08 10.62
N LEU A 124 -13.83 22.92 9.84
CA LEU A 124 -13.64 24.35 10.12
C LEU A 124 -14.94 25.17 10.09
N THR A 125 -15.95 24.75 9.38
CA THR A 125 -17.18 25.54 9.17
C THR A 125 -18.02 25.80 10.41
N ARG A 126 -17.72 25.18 11.56
CA ARG A 126 -18.54 25.28 12.77
C ARG A 126 -17.80 25.54 14.08
N GLN A 127 -16.47 25.56 14.10
CA GLN A 127 -15.70 25.80 15.33
C GLN A 127 -15.63 27.29 15.72
N TRP A 128 -15.84 28.22 14.78
CA TRP A 128 -15.60 29.66 14.96
C TRP A 128 -16.84 30.50 15.29
N THR A 129 -18.02 29.92 15.40
CA THR A 129 -19.26 30.63 15.78
C THR A 129 -19.23 31.23 17.20
N HIS A 130 -18.26 30.81 18.03
CA HIS A 130 -18.15 31.35 19.39
C HIS A 130 -17.32 32.63 19.48
N LEU A 131 -16.37 32.85 18.54
CA LEU A 131 -15.55 34.09 18.51
C LEU A 131 -16.30 35.29 17.92
N SER A 132 -17.30 35.07 17.06
CA SER A 132 -18.14 36.12 16.48
C SER A 132 -19.09 36.77 17.48
N ARG A 133 -19.36 36.14 18.63
CA ARG A 133 -20.27 36.67 19.66
C ARG A 133 -19.61 37.62 20.66
N GLN A 134 -18.26 37.75 20.65
CA GLN A 134 -17.56 38.53 21.70
C GLN A 134 -17.21 39.96 21.33
N LYS A 135 -17.44 40.45 20.09
CA LYS A 135 -17.25 41.87 19.70
C LYS A 135 -18.28 42.28 18.66
N GLY A 136 -19.41 42.81 19.06
CA GLY A 136 -20.38 43.40 18.16
C GLY A 136 -21.12 44.57 18.83
N GLY A 137 -20.69 45.78 18.52
CA GLY A 137 -21.52 46.98 18.65
C GLY A 137 -22.56 46.99 17.54
N ILE A 138 -23.73 47.61 17.80
CA ILE A 138 -24.84 47.75 16.86
C ILE A 138 -24.35 48.39 15.54
N GLY A 139 -24.42 47.63 14.44
CA GLY A 139 -24.18 48.15 13.08
C GLY A 139 -22.90 47.73 12.34
N MET A 140 -22.01 46.95 12.92
CA MET A 140 -20.85 46.40 12.19
C MET A 140 -21.04 44.91 11.85
N ARG A 141 -20.91 44.55 10.58
CA ARG A 141 -20.71 43.14 10.13
C ARG A 141 -19.57 42.56 10.93
N GLY A 142 -19.83 41.52 11.71
CA GLY A 142 -18.81 40.88 12.54
C GLY A 142 -17.71 40.29 11.65
N PRO A 143 -16.42 40.48 11.99
CA PRO A 143 -15.29 39.95 11.22
C PRO A 143 -15.23 38.42 11.16
N GLY A 144 -16.11 37.72 11.89
CA GLY A 144 -16.11 36.27 11.99
C GLY A 144 -16.53 35.52 10.72
N GLU A 145 -17.49 35.99 9.96
CA GLU A 145 -17.88 35.33 8.68
C GLU A 145 -16.81 35.49 7.62
N THR A 146 -16.24 36.67 7.48
CA THR A 146 -15.16 36.94 6.53
C THR A 146 -13.88 36.19 6.87
N GLN A 147 -13.61 35.92 8.13
CA GLN A 147 -12.41 35.20 8.57
C GLN A 147 -12.54 33.69 8.25
N ILE A 148 -13.70 33.07 8.49
CA ILE A 148 -13.95 31.67 8.13
C ILE A 148 -13.88 31.45 6.62
N GLU A 149 -14.47 32.33 5.83
CA GLU A 149 -14.39 32.25 4.36
C GLU A 149 -12.96 32.45 3.86
N THR A 150 -12.22 33.34 4.48
CA THR A 150 -10.80 33.57 4.17
C THR A 150 -9.97 32.32 4.50
N ASP A 151 -10.15 31.74 5.68
CA ASP A 151 -9.45 30.51 6.12
C ASP A 151 -9.80 29.32 5.21
N ARG A 152 -11.08 29.15 4.84
CA ARG A 152 -11.50 28.13 3.87
C ARG A 152 -10.84 28.33 2.51
N ARG A 153 -10.76 29.55 2.02
CA ARG A 153 -10.12 29.87 0.75
C ARG A 153 -8.63 29.60 0.80
N LEU A 154 -7.94 29.98 1.88
CA LEU A 154 -6.52 29.71 2.07
C LEU A 154 -6.24 28.21 2.09
N ILE A 155 -7.04 27.44 2.83
CA ILE A 155 -6.91 25.98 2.87
C ILE A 155 -7.23 25.36 1.51
N GLY A 156 -8.28 25.83 0.82
CA GLY A 156 -8.61 25.38 -0.54
C GLY A 156 -7.47 25.63 -1.53
N THR A 157 -6.86 26.83 -1.47
CA THR A 157 -5.67 27.17 -2.27
C THR A 157 -4.47 26.28 -1.91
N ARG A 158 -4.27 26.00 -0.62
CA ARG A 158 -3.19 25.11 -0.17
C ARG A 158 -3.37 23.70 -0.67
N ILE A 159 -4.61 23.15 -0.58
CA ILE A 159 -4.97 21.84 -1.13
C ILE A 159 -4.66 21.78 -2.63
N ALA A 160 -5.07 22.78 -3.43
CA ALA A 160 -4.77 22.83 -4.85
C ALA A 160 -3.26 22.83 -5.12
N THR A 161 -2.50 23.65 -4.41
CA THR A 161 -1.04 23.72 -4.52
C THR A 161 -0.36 22.38 -4.19
N LEU A 162 -0.85 21.66 -3.16
CA LEU A 162 -0.31 20.36 -2.76
C LEU A 162 -0.62 19.30 -3.82
N LYS A 163 -1.83 19.30 -4.40
CA LYS A 163 -2.22 18.41 -5.50
C LYS A 163 -1.34 18.62 -6.73
N ASP A 164 -1.11 19.87 -7.13
CA ASP A 164 -0.22 20.20 -8.24
C ASP A 164 1.23 19.75 -7.98
N ARG A 165 1.69 19.88 -6.73
CA ARG A 165 3.02 19.41 -6.32
C ARG A 165 3.13 17.90 -6.42
N LEU A 166 2.12 17.13 -5.99
CA LEU A 166 2.09 15.68 -6.10
C LEU A 166 2.11 15.22 -7.56
N ILE A 167 1.34 15.87 -8.44
CA ILE A 167 1.36 15.56 -9.88
C ILE A 167 2.77 15.77 -10.49
N LYS A 168 3.49 16.82 -10.09
CA LYS A 168 4.87 17.06 -10.55
C LYS A 168 5.83 15.97 -10.05
N ILE A 169 5.72 15.58 -8.77
CA ILE A 169 6.52 14.52 -8.18
C ILE A 169 6.28 13.19 -8.92
N ASP A 170 5.03 12.90 -9.23
CA ASP A 170 4.63 11.67 -9.91
C ASP A 170 5.22 11.58 -11.33
N ARG A 171 5.19 12.67 -12.08
CA ARG A 171 5.87 12.77 -13.39
C ARG A 171 7.37 12.54 -13.29
N GLN A 172 8.04 13.11 -12.27
CA GLN A 172 9.47 12.91 -12.06
C GLN A 172 9.80 11.45 -11.71
N ARG A 173 8.99 10.81 -10.86
CA ARG A 173 9.12 9.39 -10.51
C ARG A 173 8.96 8.51 -11.74
N THR A 174 7.94 8.76 -12.58
CA THR A 174 7.73 8.01 -13.83
C THR A 174 8.94 8.09 -14.75
N THR A 175 9.59 9.26 -14.85
CA THR A 175 10.81 9.42 -15.65
C THR A 175 12.01 8.66 -15.05
N GLN A 176 12.20 8.70 -13.73
CA GLN A 176 13.27 7.97 -13.05
C GLN A 176 13.10 6.45 -13.13
N ARG A 177 11.86 5.97 -13.15
CA ARG A 177 11.52 4.54 -13.23
C ARG A 177 11.86 3.93 -14.59
N LYS A 178 11.79 4.71 -15.70
CA LYS A 178 12.17 4.25 -17.04
C LYS A 178 13.62 3.76 -17.12
N GLY A 179 14.51 4.28 -16.29
CA GLY A 179 15.90 3.82 -16.22
C GLY A 179 16.11 2.50 -15.47
N ARG A 180 15.07 1.89 -14.91
CA ARG A 180 15.13 0.62 -14.14
C ARG A 180 14.31 -0.49 -14.78
N SER A 181 14.08 -0.44 -16.06
CA SER A 181 13.18 -1.35 -16.80
C SER A 181 13.60 -2.82 -16.81
N GLY A 182 14.90 -3.11 -16.64
CA GLY A 182 15.45 -4.47 -16.73
C GLY A 182 15.32 -5.36 -15.48
N PHE A 183 14.67 -4.89 -14.40
CA PHE A 183 14.54 -5.69 -13.18
C PHE A 183 13.07 -6.05 -12.91
N THR A 184 12.82 -7.31 -12.53
CA THR A 184 11.53 -7.72 -11.98
C THR A 184 11.25 -6.97 -10.68
N ARG A 185 10.08 -6.38 -10.58
CA ARG A 185 9.64 -5.58 -9.42
C ARG A 185 8.69 -6.39 -8.55
N VAL A 186 9.05 -6.55 -7.29
CA VAL A 186 8.26 -7.27 -6.28
C VAL A 186 7.84 -6.28 -5.21
N SER A 187 6.55 -6.18 -4.91
CA SER A 187 6.06 -5.34 -3.81
C SER A 187 5.59 -6.17 -2.63
N LEU A 188 6.11 -5.85 -1.44
CA LEU A 188 5.60 -6.36 -0.19
C LEU A 188 4.29 -5.65 0.15
N ILE A 189 3.22 -6.41 0.25
CA ILE A 189 1.91 -5.95 0.69
C ILE A 189 1.48 -6.75 1.93
N GLY A 190 0.54 -6.22 2.67
CA GLY A 190 0.02 -6.90 3.86
C GLY A 190 -0.43 -5.93 4.93
N TYR A 191 -1.06 -6.47 5.94
CA TYR A 191 -1.58 -5.69 7.05
C TYR A 191 -0.45 -4.96 7.79
N THR A 192 -0.79 -3.86 8.49
CA THR A 192 0.20 -3.18 9.33
C THR A 192 0.74 -4.14 10.39
N ASN A 193 2.02 -4.02 10.73
CA ASN A 193 2.72 -4.91 11.65
C ASN A 193 2.79 -6.42 11.26
N ALA A 194 2.51 -6.80 10.02
CA ALA A 194 2.73 -8.18 9.55
C ALA A 194 4.22 -8.54 9.37
N GLY A 195 5.12 -7.58 9.55
CA GLY A 195 6.57 -7.79 9.47
C GLY A 195 7.17 -7.59 8.09
N LYS A 196 6.52 -6.82 7.19
CA LYS A 196 7.00 -6.50 5.84
C LYS A 196 8.40 -5.89 5.82
N SER A 197 8.63 -4.85 6.60
CA SER A 197 9.92 -4.14 6.68
C SER A 197 11.03 -5.01 7.27
N THR A 198 10.71 -5.85 8.26
CA THR A 198 11.63 -6.85 8.81
C THR A 198 12.03 -7.84 7.74
N LEU A 199 11.04 -8.38 7.01
CA LEU A 199 11.27 -9.34 5.93
C LEU A 199 12.13 -8.73 4.80
N MET A 200 11.86 -7.47 4.42
CA MET A 200 12.69 -6.79 3.44
C MET A 200 14.14 -6.63 3.90
N ASN A 201 14.35 -6.26 5.16
CA ASN A 201 15.69 -6.09 5.72
C ASN A 201 16.48 -7.41 5.71
N GLU A 202 15.84 -8.51 6.10
CA GLU A 202 16.44 -9.83 6.09
C GLU A 202 16.76 -10.32 4.67
N LEU A 203 15.84 -10.16 3.72
CA LEU A 203 16.08 -10.54 2.33
C LEU A 203 17.17 -9.70 1.67
N ALA A 204 17.27 -8.42 2.03
CA ALA A 204 18.29 -7.50 1.48
C ALA A 204 19.64 -7.55 2.23
N GLY A 205 19.76 -8.33 3.29
CA GLY A 205 20.97 -8.38 4.13
C GLY A 205 21.30 -7.04 4.80
N ALA A 206 20.30 -6.21 5.04
CA ALA A 206 20.47 -4.89 5.62
C ALA A 206 20.18 -4.96 7.12
N GLY A 207 21.18 -4.89 7.96
CA GLY A 207 21.04 -4.94 9.43
C GLY A 207 20.33 -3.74 10.08
N VAL A 208 19.21 -3.27 9.49
CA VAL A 208 18.43 -2.16 10.00
C VAL A 208 17.30 -2.71 10.88
N LEU A 209 17.25 -2.28 12.13
CA LEU A 209 16.17 -2.65 13.06
C LEU A 209 14.82 -2.13 12.51
N ALA A 210 13.87 -3.04 12.34
CA ALA A 210 12.48 -2.68 12.06
C ALA A 210 11.76 -2.43 13.39
N GLU A 211 11.04 -1.32 13.47
CA GLU A 211 10.27 -0.97 14.66
C GLU A 211 8.98 -1.80 14.72
N ASN A 212 8.66 -2.37 15.87
CA ASN A 212 7.41 -3.09 16.12
C ASN A 212 6.27 -2.10 16.42
N ARG A 213 5.95 -1.23 15.47
CA ARG A 213 4.90 -0.21 15.57
C ARG A 213 4.02 -0.23 14.34
N LEU A 214 2.75 0.15 14.52
CA LEU A 214 1.82 0.31 13.40
C LEU A 214 2.30 1.46 12.49
N PHE A 215 2.25 1.25 11.17
CA PHE A 215 2.68 2.24 10.19
C PHE A 215 4.14 2.73 10.35
N ALA A 216 5.03 1.84 10.78
CA ALA A 216 6.46 2.14 10.86
C ALA A 216 7.04 2.59 9.49
N THR A 217 6.52 2.03 8.40
CA THR A 217 6.84 2.41 7.02
C THR A 217 5.70 3.21 6.41
N LEU A 218 5.93 4.47 6.11
CA LEU A 218 5.01 5.34 5.37
C LEU A 218 5.53 5.66 3.96
N ASP A 219 6.84 5.76 3.82
CA ASP A 219 7.53 5.96 2.55
C ASP A 219 7.92 4.62 1.94
N ALA A 220 7.51 4.36 0.71
CA ALA A 220 7.94 3.15 0.02
C ALA A 220 9.47 3.15 -0.13
N THR A 221 10.09 2.06 0.30
CA THR A 221 11.53 1.86 0.20
C THR A 221 11.79 0.73 -0.78
N THR A 222 12.63 0.96 -1.80
CA THR A 222 12.99 -0.07 -2.78
C THR A 222 14.45 -0.47 -2.60
N ARG A 223 14.71 -1.78 -2.61
CA ARG A 223 16.06 -2.35 -2.53
C ARG A 223 16.25 -3.42 -3.58
N THR A 224 17.48 -3.55 -4.06
CA THR A 224 17.87 -4.69 -4.90
C THR A 224 18.17 -5.89 -4.01
N VAL A 225 17.53 -7.00 -4.29
CA VAL A 225 17.71 -8.27 -3.59
C VAL A 225 18.16 -9.32 -4.58
N GLU A 226 19.20 -10.07 -4.24
CA GLU A 226 19.65 -11.23 -5.01
C GLU A 226 18.94 -12.48 -4.48
N LEU A 227 18.13 -13.10 -5.33
CA LEU A 227 17.36 -14.30 -4.99
C LEU A 227 18.20 -15.56 -5.15
N SER A 228 18.99 -15.63 -6.25
CA SER A 228 19.94 -16.68 -6.57
C SER A 228 21.13 -16.05 -7.33
N PRO A 229 22.25 -16.74 -7.52
CA PRO A 229 23.40 -16.21 -8.26
C PRO A 229 23.02 -15.63 -9.61
N GLY A 230 23.28 -14.33 -9.78
CA GLY A 230 22.97 -13.61 -11.01
C GLY A 230 21.51 -13.13 -11.16
N ARG A 231 20.59 -13.53 -10.28
CA ARG A 231 19.17 -13.16 -10.37
C ARG A 231 18.79 -12.13 -9.32
N LYS A 232 18.64 -10.88 -9.76
CA LYS A 232 18.31 -9.74 -8.91
C LYS A 232 16.90 -9.24 -9.19
N VAL A 233 16.21 -8.83 -8.12
CA VAL A 233 14.89 -8.21 -8.17
C VAL A 233 14.90 -6.89 -7.43
N LEU A 234 13.97 -6.00 -7.78
CA LEU A 234 13.68 -4.79 -6.99
C LEU A 234 12.54 -5.11 -6.03
N LEU A 235 12.87 -5.20 -4.75
CA LEU A 235 11.91 -5.44 -3.68
C LEU A 235 11.53 -4.10 -3.05
N SER A 236 10.22 -3.80 -3.04
CA SER A 236 9.68 -2.57 -2.47
C SER A 236 8.83 -2.87 -1.23
N ASP A 237 9.17 -2.25 -0.10
CA ASP A 237 8.32 -2.22 1.10
C ASP A 237 7.28 -1.12 0.96
N THR A 238 6.04 -1.41 1.29
CA THR A 238 4.91 -0.49 1.15
C THR A 238 4.24 -0.19 2.48
N VAL A 239 3.40 0.83 2.50
CA VAL A 239 2.57 1.17 3.67
C VAL A 239 1.69 -0.02 4.03
N GLY A 240 1.63 -0.36 5.32
CA GLY A 240 0.73 -1.41 5.80
C GLY A 240 -0.74 -1.02 5.66
N PHE A 241 -1.56 -1.98 5.28
CA PHE A 241 -3.01 -1.81 5.26
C PHE A 241 -3.58 -1.99 6.68
N ILE A 242 -4.73 -1.40 6.93
CA ILE A 242 -5.45 -1.49 8.20
C ILE A 242 -6.96 -1.46 7.94
N ARG A 243 -7.75 -2.00 8.87
CA ARG A 243 -9.21 -1.89 8.84
C ARG A 243 -9.66 -0.43 8.88
N LYS A 244 -10.77 -0.11 8.24
CA LYS A 244 -11.37 1.24 8.24
C LYS A 244 -10.39 2.32 7.81
N LEU A 245 -9.49 2.02 6.86
CA LEU A 245 -8.59 3.03 6.29
C LEU A 245 -9.45 4.10 5.58
N PRO A 246 -9.35 5.39 5.96
CA PRO A 246 -10.16 6.42 5.33
C PRO A 246 -9.90 6.51 3.82
N HIS A 247 -10.95 6.52 2.99
CA HIS A 247 -10.81 6.61 1.51
C HIS A 247 -9.99 7.83 1.06
N ARG A 248 -10.10 8.96 1.78
CA ARG A 248 -9.28 10.16 1.52
C ARG A 248 -7.79 9.91 1.70
N LEU A 249 -7.41 9.04 2.65
CA LEU A 249 -6.02 8.62 2.81
C LEU A 249 -5.57 7.76 1.63
N ILE A 250 -6.39 6.83 1.17
CA ILE A 250 -6.09 6.01 -0.01
C ILE A 250 -5.80 6.91 -1.23
N GLU A 251 -6.62 7.94 -1.46
CA GLU A 251 -6.41 8.91 -2.55
C GLU A 251 -5.10 9.72 -2.38
N SER A 252 -4.83 10.21 -1.17
CA SER A 252 -3.62 10.98 -0.89
C SER A 252 -2.34 10.15 -0.99
N PHE A 253 -2.40 8.85 -0.66
CA PHE A 253 -1.29 7.91 -0.74
C PHE A 253 -1.22 7.12 -2.05
N LYS A 254 -2.05 7.46 -3.03
CA LYS A 254 -2.10 6.79 -4.33
C LYS A 254 -0.72 6.66 -4.97
N SER A 255 0.12 7.70 -4.93
CA SER A 255 1.47 7.65 -5.50
C SER A 255 2.45 6.74 -4.73
N THR A 256 2.21 6.46 -3.46
CA THR A 256 2.99 5.46 -2.69
C THR A 256 2.49 4.04 -3.01
N LEU A 257 1.18 3.91 -3.25
CA LEU A 257 0.56 2.67 -3.67
C LEU A 257 0.75 2.38 -5.17
N ASP A 258 1.22 3.36 -5.96
CA ASP A 258 1.60 3.13 -7.36
C ASP A 258 2.78 2.14 -7.49
N GLU A 259 3.65 2.01 -6.47
CA GLU A 259 4.65 0.95 -6.44
C GLU A 259 4.00 -0.45 -6.49
N VAL A 260 2.85 -0.63 -5.84
CA VAL A 260 2.07 -1.88 -5.89
C VAL A 260 1.42 -2.05 -7.26
N ARG A 261 0.92 -0.97 -7.87
CA ARG A 261 0.31 -1.01 -9.21
C ARG A 261 1.32 -1.32 -10.31
N GLU A 262 2.56 -0.89 -10.14
CA GLU A 262 3.63 -1.05 -11.11
C GLU A 262 4.51 -2.28 -10.86
N SER A 263 4.34 -2.98 -9.74
CA SER A 263 5.07 -4.23 -9.49
C SER A 263 4.59 -5.33 -10.42
N ASP A 264 5.48 -6.24 -10.74
CA ASP A 264 5.20 -7.43 -11.56
C ASP A 264 4.57 -8.52 -10.71
N ILE A 265 5.00 -8.61 -9.43
CA ILE A 265 4.60 -9.63 -8.48
C ILE A 265 4.30 -8.98 -7.14
N LEU A 266 3.31 -9.53 -6.44
CA LEU A 266 2.99 -9.17 -5.07
C LEU A 266 3.46 -10.26 -4.11
N MET A 267 4.11 -9.85 -3.03
CA MET A 267 4.37 -10.69 -1.87
C MET A 267 3.41 -10.27 -0.75
N HIS A 268 2.36 -11.08 -0.54
CA HIS A 268 1.35 -10.79 0.48
C HIS A 268 1.78 -11.39 1.82
N VAL A 269 2.28 -10.55 2.70
CA VAL A 269 2.77 -10.95 4.03
C VAL A 269 1.63 -10.93 5.03
N LEU A 270 1.41 -12.09 5.67
CA LEU A 270 0.39 -12.35 6.68
C LEU A 270 1.08 -12.68 8.02
N ASP A 271 0.51 -12.23 9.11
CA ASP A 271 0.96 -12.62 10.46
C ASP A 271 0.31 -13.97 10.82
N ALA A 272 1.12 -15.03 10.78
CA ALA A 272 0.65 -16.40 11.04
C ALA A 272 0.21 -16.63 12.50
N SER A 273 0.67 -15.81 13.44
CA SER A 273 0.31 -15.89 14.85
C SER A 273 -1.02 -15.22 15.18
N HIS A 274 -1.56 -14.39 14.26
CA HIS A 274 -2.79 -13.66 14.49
C HIS A 274 -4.01 -14.48 14.07
N ARG A 275 -4.95 -14.72 14.98
CA ARG A 275 -6.16 -15.54 14.71
C ARG A 275 -7.04 -14.97 13.59
N GLY A 276 -7.08 -13.64 13.43
CA GLY A 276 -7.82 -12.94 12.37
C GLY A 276 -7.02 -12.72 11.07
N PHE A 277 -6.00 -13.52 10.77
CA PHE A 277 -5.18 -13.34 9.57
C PHE A 277 -5.99 -13.42 8.26
N GLU A 278 -7.05 -14.23 8.22
CA GLU A 278 -7.93 -14.34 7.04
C GLU A 278 -8.67 -13.04 6.77
N GLU A 279 -9.22 -12.40 7.81
CA GLU A 279 -9.85 -11.09 7.68
C GLU A 279 -8.84 -10.02 7.26
N HIS A 280 -7.63 -10.05 7.83
CA HIS A 280 -6.53 -9.16 7.39
C HIS A 280 -6.20 -9.37 5.90
N LYS A 281 -6.18 -10.61 5.43
CA LYS A 281 -5.99 -10.95 4.02
C LYS A 281 -7.10 -10.35 3.15
N GLU A 282 -8.37 -10.49 3.56
CA GLU A 282 -9.51 -9.93 2.85
C GLU A 282 -9.48 -8.39 2.78
N VAL A 283 -9.13 -7.71 3.89
CA VAL A 283 -8.98 -6.24 3.93
C VAL A 283 -7.96 -5.78 2.90
N VAL A 284 -6.80 -6.45 2.84
CA VAL A 284 -5.74 -6.15 1.86
C VAL A 284 -6.24 -6.38 0.44
N GLN A 285 -6.87 -7.52 0.16
CA GLN A 285 -7.41 -7.85 -1.17
C GLN A 285 -8.46 -6.83 -1.63
N ARG A 286 -9.40 -6.45 -0.75
CA ARG A 286 -10.42 -5.44 -1.05
C ARG A 286 -9.77 -4.10 -1.40
N THR A 287 -8.79 -3.67 -0.62
CA THR A 287 -8.09 -2.41 -0.88
C THR A 287 -7.31 -2.45 -2.20
N LEU A 288 -6.70 -3.57 -2.55
CA LEU A 288 -6.04 -3.75 -3.86
C LEU A 288 -7.04 -3.62 -5.02
N LEU A 289 -8.24 -4.19 -4.89
CA LEU A 289 -9.30 -4.04 -5.90
C LEU A 289 -9.75 -2.58 -6.03
N GLU A 290 -9.90 -1.85 -4.93
CA GLU A 290 -10.20 -0.40 -4.93
C GLU A 290 -9.11 0.43 -5.62
N LEU A 291 -7.85 0.01 -5.50
CA LEU A 291 -6.70 0.61 -6.19
C LEU A 291 -6.61 0.22 -7.67
N GLY A 292 -7.49 -0.65 -8.16
CA GLY A 292 -7.46 -1.16 -9.53
C GLY A 292 -6.34 -2.16 -9.80
N VAL A 293 -5.77 -2.76 -8.76
CA VAL A 293 -4.78 -3.83 -8.89
C VAL A 293 -5.54 -5.15 -9.03
N LYS A 294 -5.49 -5.74 -10.23
CA LYS A 294 -6.15 -7.00 -10.55
C LYS A 294 -5.15 -7.95 -11.19
N ASP A 295 -5.39 -9.24 -11.02
CA ASP A 295 -4.75 -10.34 -11.75
C ASP A 295 -3.20 -10.34 -11.73
N LYS A 296 -2.60 -9.87 -10.63
CA LYS A 296 -1.16 -9.96 -10.43
C LYS A 296 -0.77 -11.27 -9.77
N PRO A 297 0.31 -11.93 -10.24
CA PRO A 297 0.89 -13.06 -9.54
C PRO A 297 1.17 -12.66 -8.09
N THR A 298 0.64 -13.45 -7.14
CA THR A 298 0.75 -13.13 -5.71
C THR A 298 1.27 -14.33 -4.94
N LEU A 299 2.43 -14.17 -4.30
CA LEU A 299 2.97 -15.15 -3.36
C LEU A 299 2.48 -14.83 -1.95
N LEU A 300 1.77 -15.78 -1.33
CA LEU A 300 1.40 -15.66 0.09
C LEU A 300 2.61 -16.00 0.97
N VAL A 301 2.86 -15.18 1.97
CA VAL A 301 3.95 -15.37 2.93
C VAL A 301 3.42 -15.27 4.34
N PHE A 302 3.35 -16.41 5.04
CA PHE A 302 3.00 -16.48 6.45
C PHE A 302 4.24 -16.20 7.28
N ASN A 303 4.31 -15.02 7.87
CA ASN A 303 5.41 -14.56 8.71
C ASN A 303 5.09 -14.78 10.19
N LYS A 304 6.09 -14.66 11.05
CA LYS A 304 6.01 -14.84 12.50
C LYS A 304 5.63 -16.26 12.94
N ILE A 305 6.06 -17.27 12.19
CA ILE A 305 5.81 -18.68 12.55
C ILE A 305 6.43 -19.07 13.89
N ASP A 306 7.43 -18.32 14.35
CA ASP A 306 8.07 -18.47 15.66
C ASP A 306 7.17 -18.06 16.84
N ALA A 307 6.08 -17.32 16.57
CA ALA A 307 5.10 -16.88 17.55
C ALA A 307 3.85 -17.77 17.59
N ILE A 308 3.76 -18.83 16.76
CA ILE A 308 2.70 -19.82 16.82
C ILE A 308 2.96 -20.74 18.02
N GLU A 309 2.01 -20.81 18.93
CA GLU A 309 2.15 -21.59 20.18
C GLU A 309 1.98 -23.09 19.93
N ASP A 310 1.01 -23.49 19.09
CA ASP A 310 0.74 -24.89 18.79
C ASP A 310 1.31 -25.30 17.41
N PRO A 311 2.24 -26.26 17.36
CA PRO A 311 2.76 -26.80 16.09
C PRO A 311 1.67 -27.37 15.17
N ALA A 312 0.53 -27.82 15.71
CA ALA A 312 -0.59 -28.34 14.93
C ALA A 312 -1.22 -27.23 14.07
N ASP A 313 -1.29 -26.00 14.58
CA ASP A 313 -1.80 -24.83 13.82
C ASP A 313 -0.91 -24.53 12.61
N LEU A 314 0.41 -24.60 12.79
CA LEU A 314 1.36 -24.41 11.67
C LEU A 314 1.20 -25.51 10.61
N LEU A 315 1.00 -26.76 11.04
CA LEU A 315 0.78 -27.87 10.13
C LEU A 315 -0.54 -27.71 9.35
N ALA A 316 -1.60 -27.30 10.05
CA ALA A 316 -2.90 -26.99 9.43
C ALA A 316 -2.79 -25.87 8.38
N LEU A 317 -2.07 -24.80 8.69
CA LEU A 317 -1.80 -23.71 7.74
C LEU A 317 -1.03 -24.20 6.51
N LYS A 318 0.01 -25.01 6.69
CA LYS A 318 0.78 -25.58 5.57
C LYS A 318 -0.06 -26.47 4.68
N ASN A 319 -0.97 -27.24 5.26
CA ASN A 319 -1.90 -28.10 4.49
C ASN A 319 -2.94 -27.27 3.73
N THR A 320 -3.42 -26.18 4.33
CA THR A 320 -4.41 -25.28 3.71
C THR A 320 -3.81 -24.42 2.60
N TYR A 321 -2.56 -24.02 2.76
CA TYR A 321 -1.85 -23.13 1.83
C TYR A 321 -0.52 -23.72 1.36
N PRO A 322 -0.52 -24.82 0.57
CA PRO A 322 0.71 -25.53 0.19
C PRO A 322 1.69 -24.70 -0.64
N ASP A 323 1.16 -23.76 -1.44
CA ASP A 323 1.97 -22.87 -2.29
C ASP A 323 2.53 -21.66 -1.53
N ALA A 324 2.08 -21.41 -0.29
CA ALA A 324 2.55 -20.28 0.51
C ALA A 324 3.95 -20.55 1.10
N ALA A 325 4.71 -19.48 1.33
CA ALA A 325 5.95 -19.54 2.10
C ALA A 325 5.69 -19.32 3.59
N PHE A 326 6.42 -20.04 4.45
CA PHE A 326 6.28 -19.97 5.90
C PHE A 326 7.61 -19.52 6.50
N VAL A 327 7.63 -18.33 7.10
CA VAL A 327 8.87 -17.69 7.54
C VAL A 327 8.76 -17.09 8.95
N SER A 328 9.91 -16.96 9.60
CA SER A 328 10.12 -15.98 10.67
C SER A 328 11.19 -15.01 10.22
N ALA A 329 10.78 -13.83 9.81
CA ALA A 329 11.71 -12.76 9.44
C ALA A 329 12.60 -12.37 10.62
N LEU A 330 12.06 -12.40 11.85
CA LEU A 330 12.83 -12.09 13.07
C LEU A 330 13.93 -13.09 13.36
N ARG A 331 13.72 -14.38 13.07
CA ARG A 331 14.64 -15.49 13.35
C ARG A 331 15.43 -15.96 12.13
N GLY A 332 15.17 -15.41 10.94
CA GLY A 332 15.79 -15.86 9.71
C GLY A 332 15.33 -17.25 9.22
N ILE A 333 14.20 -17.77 9.73
CA ILE A 333 13.70 -19.11 9.40
C ILE A 333 12.90 -19.06 8.09
N GLY A 334 13.08 -20.07 7.22
CA GLY A 334 12.30 -20.26 5.99
C GLY A 334 12.65 -19.31 4.84
N LEU A 335 13.69 -18.47 4.97
CA LEU A 335 14.04 -17.47 3.96
C LEU A 335 14.61 -18.08 2.66
N MET A 336 15.27 -19.23 2.74
CA MET A 336 15.74 -19.94 1.53
C MET A 336 14.55 -20.47 0.72
N GLU A 337 13.62 -21.16 1.37
CA GLU A 337 12.38 -21.65 0.73
C GLU A 337 11.57 -20.49 0.12
N LEU A 338 11.49 -19.36 0.84
CA LEU A 338 10.84 -18.16 0.32
C LEU A 338 11.50 -17.65 -0.97
N ARG A 339 12.85 -17.62 -1.04
CA ARG A 339 13.58 -17.21 -2.25
C ARG A 339 13.29 -18.15 -3.41
N GLU A 340 13.29 -19.44 -3.19
CA GLU A 340 12.98 -20.46 -4.20
C GLU A 340 11.53 -20.32 -4.72
N LYS A 341 10.55 -20.21 -3.81
CA LYS A 341 9.15 -19.97 -4.19
C LYS A 341 8.95 -18.66 -4.93
N LEU A 342 9.66 -17.61 -4.54
CA LEU A 342 9.61 -16.34 -5.25
C LEU A 342 10.18 -16.47 -6.68
N VAL A 343 11.31 -17.17 -6.85
CA VAL A 343 11.85 -17.48 -8.17
C VAL A 343 10.83 -18.25 -9.02
N THR A 344 10.22 -19.29 -8.48
CA THR A 344 9.20 -20.07 -9.19
C THR A 344 7.98 -19.22 -9.57
N THR A 345 7.54 -18.34 -8.66
CA THR A 345 6.42 -17.42 -8.94
C THR A 345 6.76 -16.42 -10.05
N ILE A 346 8.01 -15.92 -10.06
CA ILE A 346 8.51 -15.05 -11.11
C ILE A 346 8.50 -15.80 -12.43
N ASP A 347 9.05 -17.01 -12.47
CA ASP A 347 9.16 -17.81 -13.70
C ASP A 347 7.79 -18.18 -14.28
N ALA A 348 6.82 -18.50 -13.42
CA ALA A 348 5.45 -18.76 -13.83
C ALA A 348 4.72 -17.54 -14.39
N GLY A 349 5.17 -16.33 -14.03
CA GLY A 349 4.62 -15.06 -14.51
C GLY A 349 5.25 -14.54 -15.80
N PHE A 350 6.31 -15.18 -16.32
CA PHE A 350 6.94 -14.76 -17.56
C PHE A 350 6.25 -15.41 -18.77
N GLU A 351 6.15 -14.63 -19.85
CA GLU A 351 5.80 -15.14 -21.17
C GLU A 351 7.07 -15.47 -21.94
N GLU A 352 7.17 -16.68 -22.50
CA GLU A 352 8.23 -17.03 -23.44
C GLU A 352 7.79 -16.68 -24.85
N ILE A 353 8.59 -15.89 -25.53
CA ILE A 353 8.32 -15.43 -26.89
C ILE A 353 9.55 -15.76 -27.76
N GLU A 354 9.27 -16.26 -28.95
CA GLU A 354 10.26 -16.45 -30.00
C GLU A 354 10.01 -15.44 -31.12
N ILE A 355 11.05 -14.80 -31.59
CA ILE A 355 10.99 -13.85 -32.71
C ILE A 355 12.20 -14.02 -33.62
N ILE A 356 11.96 -13.90 -34.93
CA ILE A 356 13.00 -13.86 -35.95
C ILE A 356 13.01 -12.46 -36.54
N LEU A 357 14.15 -11.80 -36.53
CA LEU A 357 14.27 -10.43 -37.05
C LEU A 357 15.59 -10.20 -37.77
N PRO A 358 15.65 -9.26 -38.74
CA PRO A 358 16.88 -8.95 -39.48
C PRO A 358 17.97 -8.47 -38.51
N VAL A 359 19.20 -8.99 -38.71
CA VAL A 359 20.37 -8.53 -37.94
C VAL A 359 20.64 -7.04 -38.17
N ALA A 360 20.22 -6.49 -39.31
CA ALA A 360 20.32 -5.07 -39.60
C ALA A 360 19.52 -4.18 -38.67
N ASP A 361 18.43 -4.68 -38.06
CA ASP A 361 17.62 -3.91 -37.12
C ASP A 361 18.16 -4.02 -35.68
N GLN A 362 19.37 -3.51 -35.49
CA GLN A 362 20.04 -3.45 -34.18
C GLN A 362 19.24 -2.71 -33.12
N LYS A 363 18.35 -1.79 -33.52
CA LYS A 363 17.49 -1.05 -32.56
C LYS A 363 16.44 -1.96 -31.95
N ALA A 364 15.78 -2.80 -32.76
CA ALA A 364 14.81 -3.77 -32.25
C ALA A 364 15.50 -4.80 -31.34
N ILE A 365 16.65 -5.32 -31.75
CA ILE A 365 17.44 -6.27 -30.95
C ILE A 365 17.82 -5.67 -29.59
N GLN A 366 18.37 -4.47 -29.59
CA GLN A 366 18.73 -3.79 -28.33
C GLN A 366 17.50 -3.47 -27.47
N HIS A 367 16.37 -3.15 -28.09
CA HIS A 367 15.12 -2.90 -27.38
C HIS A 367 14.65 -4.15 -26.66
N ILE A 368 14.62 -5.30 -27.34
CA ILE A 368 14.31 -6.60 -26.72
C ILE A 368 15.27 -6.91 -25.57
N ARG A 369 16.59 -6.80 -25.80
CA ARG A 369 17.62 -7.05 -24.77
C ARG A 369 17.50 -6.13 -23.55
N SER A 370 16.92 -4.95 -23.69
CA SER A 370 16.71 -4.01 -22.60
C SER A 370 15.47 -4.32 -21.74
N MET A 371 14.53 -5.12 -22.24
CA MET A 371 13.23 -5.38 -21.61
C MET A 371 12.98 -6.85 -21.27
N ALA A 372 13.79 -7.78 -21.82
CA ALA A 372 13.57 -9.21 -21.72
C ALA A 372 14.86 -9.96 -21.38
N ASP A 373 14.72 -11.13 -20.75
CA ASP A 373 15.81 -12.05 -20.49
C ASP A 373 15.97 -12.96 -21.73
N ILE A 374 17.10 -12.88 -22.42
CA ILE A 374 17.39 -13.72 -23.59
C ILE A 374 17.73 -15.13 -23.10
N LEU A 375 16.99 -16.12 -23.58
CA LEU A 375 17.21 -17.53 -23.30
C LEU A 375 18.11 -18.18 -24.35
N GLU A 376 17.82 -17.90 -25.63
CA GLU A 376 18.57 -18.44 -26.78
C GLU A 376 18.71 -17.35 -27.83
N GLU A 377 19.88 -17.34 -28.48
CA GLU A 377 20.21 -16.42 -29.56
C GLU A 377 20.93 -17.19 -30.65
N GLU A 378 20.32 -17.28 -31.83
CA GLU A 378 20.84 -18.02 -32.97
C GLU A 378 20.85 -17.12 -34.22
N TYR A 379 22.00 -17.11 -34.91
CA TYR A 379 22.16 -16.35 -36.14
C TYR A 379 22.01 -17.28 -37.34
N ALA A 380 21.19 -16.87 -38.31
CA ALA A 380 20.86 -17.67 -39.49
C ALA A 380 20.64 -16.78 -40.70
N TRP A 381 20.39 -17.40 -41.83
CA TRP A 381 19.88 -16.74 -43.03
C TRP A 381 18.37 -16.90 -43.07
N GLY A 382 17.68 -15.82 -43.45
CA GLY A 382 16.22 -15.81 -43.59
C GLY A 382 15.78 -15.06 -44.84
N GLN A 383 14.53 -15.20 -45.19
CA GLN A 383 13.93 -14.52 -46.34
C GLN A 383 13.05 -13.36 -45.87
N VAL A 384 13.22 -12.21 -46.57
CA VAL A 384 12.36 -11.05 -46.33
C VAL A 384 10.96 -11.37 -46.84
N PRO A 385 9.92 -11.25 -46.02
CA PRO A 385 8.53 -11.47 -46.42
C PRO A 385 8.17 -10.61 -47.64
N TYR A 386 7.54 -11.22 -48.64
CA TYR A 386 7.03 -10.58 -49.86
C TYR A 386 8.09 -10.06 -50.86
N GLU A 387 9.30 -9.83 -50.49
CA GLU A 387 10.40 -9.33 -51.38
C GLU A 387 11.26 -10.46 -51.90
N GLY A 388 11.41 -11.55 -51.16
CA GLY A 388 12.18 -12.72 -51.53
C GLY A 388 13.71 -12.57 -51.32
N ASP A 389 14.14 -11.41 -50.84
CA ASP A 389 15.58 -11.17 -50.58
C ASP A 389 16.08 -11.99 -49.38
N ILE A 390 17.29 -12.56 -49.51
CA ILE A 390 17.94 -13.29 -48.43
C ILE A 390 18.77 -12.34 -47.58
N VAL A 391 18.49 -12.31 -46.30
CA VAL A 391 19.18 -11.45 -45.33
C VAL A 391 19.63 -12.24 -44.08
N GLY A 392 20.66 -11.73 -43.42
CA GLY A 392 21.04 -12.29 -42.12
C GLY A 392 19.95 -11.99 -41.09
N VAL A 393 19.46 -13.01 -40.40
CA VAL A 393 18.46 -12.92 -39.34
C VAL A 393 19.02 -13.43 -38.03
N VAL A 394 18.45 -12.99 -36.93
CA VAL A 394 18.64 -13.53 -35.59
C VAL A 394 17.34 -14.07 -35.06
N ARG A 395 17.36 -15.32 -34.59
CA ARG A 395 16.33 -15.93 -33.81
C ARG A 395 16.60 -15.62 -32.36
N LEU A 396 15.66 -14.92 -31.68
CA LEU A 396 15.72 -14.65 -30.27
C LEU A 396 14.57 -15.38 -29.58
N ARG A 397 14.91 -16.30 -28.67
CA ARG A 397 13.96 -16.83 -27.70
C ARG A 397 14.22 -16.13 -26.38
N TYR A 398 13.19 -15.44 -25.88
CA TYR A 398 13.31 -14.64 -24.69
C TYR A 398 12.09 -14.80 -23.81
N ARG A 399 12.26 -14.53 -22.53
CA ARG A 399 11.18 -14.45 -21.58
C ARG A 399 11.00 -13.00 -21.10
N VAL A 400 9.75 -12.61 -20.93
CA VAL A 400 9.40 -11.23 -20.64
C VAL A 400 8.24 -11.17 -19.63
N VAL A 401 8.28 -10.18 -18.74
CA VAL A 401 7.15 -9.90 -17.84
C VAL A 401 5.95 -9.37 -18.66
N PRO A 402 4.69 -9.68 -18.28
CA PRO A 402 3.49 -9.32 -19.05
C PRO A 402 3.41 -7.85 -19.42
N ARG A 403 3.87 -6.94 -18.56
CA ARG A 403 3.88 -5.49 -18.83
C ARG A 403 4.75 -5.11 -20.02
N HIS A 404 5.86 -5.82 -20.25
CA HIS A 404 6.76 -5.59 -21.38
C HIS A 404 6.39 -6.43 -22.61
N ALA A 405 5.67 -7.55 -22.42
CA ALA A 405 5.14 -8.34 -23.50
C ALA A 405 4.24 -7.50 -24.41
N HIS A 406 3.39 -6.65 -23.84
CA HIS A 406 2.56 -5.74 -24.61
C HIS A 406 3.38 -4.70 -25.41
N ASP A 407 4.45 -4.15 -24.83
CA ASP A 407 5.34 -3.19 -25.50
C ASP A 407 6.10 -3.87 -26.65
N LEU A 408 6.46 -5.15 -26.49
CA LEU A 408 7.16 -5.95 -27.50
C LEU A 408 6.23 -6.58 -28.54
N ALA A 409 4.93 -6.69 -28.26
CA ALA A 409 3.94 -7.25 -29.19
C ALA A 409 3.95 -6.56 -30.57
N VAL A 410 4.20 -5.24 -30.60
CA VAL A 410 4.31 -4.47 -31.85
C VAL A 410 5.51 -4.96 -32.70
N LEU A 411 6.62 -5.34 -32.06
CA LEU A 411 7.78 -5.91 -32.76
C LEU A 411 7.47 -7.33 -33.21
N THR A 412 6.86 -8.14 -32.36
CA THR A 412 6.47 -9.52 -32.69
C THR A 412 5.52 -9.53 -33.92
N GLU A 413 4.54 -8.65 -33.94
CA GLU A 413 3.62 -8.52 -35.07
C GLU A 413 4.33 -8.04 -36.35
N ARG A 414 5.31 -7.12 -36.23
CA ARG A 414 6.07 -6.59 -37.36
C ARG A 414 6.94 -7.65 -38.04
N TYR A 415 7.49 -8.60 -37.29
CA TYR A 415 8.43 -9.60 -37.77
C TYR A 415 7.85 -11.02 -37.80
N LYS A 416 6.57 -11.20 -37.63
CA LYS A 416 5.90 -12.51 -37.53
C LYS A 416 6.06 -13.41 -38.76
N ASP A 417 6.26 -12.81 -39.96
CA ASP A 417 6.32 -13.51 -41.22
C ASP A 417 7.77 -13.81 -41.67
N PHE A 418 8.78 -13.53 -40.80
CA PHE A 418 10.17 -13.90 -41.10
C PHE A 418 10.39 -15.37 -40.77
N GLU A 419 11.07 -16.08 -41.69
CA GLU A 419 11.38 -17.47 -41.56
C GLU A 419 12.89 -17.70 -41.76
N ILE A 420 13.43 -18.71 -41.08
CA ILE A 420 14.81 -19.16 -41.24
C ILE A 420 14.86 -20.09 -42.46
N LEU A 421 15.84 -19.86 -43.33
CA LEU A 421 16.13 -20.76 -44.45
C LEU A 421 16.82 -22.02 -43.95
N SER A 422 16.53 -23.17 -44.57
CA SER A 422 17.27 -24.40 -44.33
C SER A 422 18.74 -24.24 -44.71
N GLU A 423 19.65 -24.99 -44.05
CA GLU A 423 21.11 -24.93 -44.31
C GLU A 423 21.47 -25.09 -45.78
N ASP A 424 20.69 -25.87 -46.56
CA ASP A 424 20.92 -26.09 -47.98
C ASP A 424 20.58 -24.89 -48.89
N SER A 425 19.91 -23.86 -48.33
CA SER A 425 19.49 -22.67 -49.06
C SER A 425 20.30 -21.41 -48.72
N ALA A 426 21.33 -21.53 -47.86
CA ALA A 426 22.19 -20.42 -47.47
C ALA A 426 23.10 -19.97 -48.64
N PRO A 427 23.30 -18.66 -48.84
CA PRO A 427 24.28 -18.19 -49.82
C PRO A 427 25.69 -18.63 -49.43
N VAL A 428 26.43 -19.16 -50.42
CA VAL A 428 27.82 -19.62 -50.27
C VAL A 428 28.78 -18.45 -50.02
#